data_669583f4eb3b6bc53cd665405cd8867c
#
_entry.id   669583f4eb3b6bc53cd665405cd8867c
#
_cell.length_a   1.000
_cell.length_b   1.000
_cell.length_c   1.000
_cell.angle_alpha   90.00
_cell.angle_beta   90.00
_cell.angle_gamma   90.00
#
_symmetry.space_group_name_H-M   'P 1'
#
loop_
_entity.id
_entity.type
_entity.pdbx_description
1 polymer ?
#
loop_
_entity_poly.entity_id
_entity_poly.type
_entity_poly.pdbx_seq_one_letter_code
_entity_poly.pdbx_strand_id
1 'polypeptide(L)'
;MKILIDNGHGVDTAGQRSPDGSLREYKYTREIAEKVVSELKKRGFDAERIVTEENDISLSERCRRVNSICDRIGTKNVILVSIHCNAAGNGSQWMNARGWEAWTSVGQTAADKMADCLYKAAEETDFKIRKDTTDGDPDKEGHLYILKHTKCPTVLTENLFQDNKEDVAFLLSEAGKETIVCLHVKGIINYLKTI
;
A
#
# COMPACT_ATOMS: atom_id res chain seq x y z
N MET A 1 -19.38 1.23 1.97
CA MET A 1 -18.02 0.83 2.39
C MET A 1 -17.13 2.06 2.41
N LYS A 2 -16.45 2.30 3.52
CA LYS A 2 -15.44 3.35 3.66
C LYS A 2 -14.08 2.79 3.28
N ILE A 3 -13.38 3.46 2.38
CA ILE A 3 -12.05 3.08 1.91
C ILE A 3 -11.04 4.03 2.52
N LEU A 4 -10.14 3.50 3.32
CA LEU A 4 -9.05 4.26 3.93
C LEU A 4 -7.74 3.95 3.20
N ILE A 5 -6.99 5.00 2.89
CA ILE A 5 -5.66 4.88 2.29
C ILE A 5 -4.65 5.47 3.26
N ASP A 6 -3.70 4.64 3.67
CA ASP A 6 -2.53 5.08 4.41
C ASP A 6 -1.36 5.29 3.45
N ASN A 7 -0.56 6.29 3.71
CA ASN A 7 0.68 6.57 2.98
C ASN A 7 1.87 6.47 3.95
N GLY A 8 2.79 5.58 3.66
CA GLY A 8 3.94 5.30 4.52
C GLY A 8 4.80 6.52 4.81
N HIS A 9 5.38 6.51 5.99
CA HIS A 9 6.43 7.43 6.43
C HIS A 9 6.04 8.91 6.48
N GLY A 10 7.01 9.76 6.81
CA GLY A 10 6.95 11.21 6.82
C GLY A 10 8.26 11.84 6.36
N VAL A 11 8.29 13.15 6.21
CA VAL A 11 9.48 13.90 5.78
C VAL A 11 10.69 13.71 6.71
N ASP A 12 10.41 13.43 7.97
CA ASP A 12 11.33 13.22 9.08
C ASP A 12 11.68 11.75 9.32
N THR A 13 11.11 10.79 8.55
CA THR A 13 11.51 9.38 8.62
C THR A 13 12.86 9.18 7.96
N ALA A 14 13.86 8.75 8.73
CA ALA A 14 15.20 8.52 8.22
C ALA A 14 15.26 7.31 7.28
N GLY A 15 16.10 7.40 6.24
CA GLY A 15 16.50 6.25 5.41
C GLY A 15 15.53 5.81 4.32
N GLN A 16 14.30 6.28 4.31
CA GLN A 16 13.26 5.83 3.35
C GLN A 16 13.38 6.58 2.01
N ARG A 17 14.42 6.20 1.24
CA ARG A 17 14.75 6.86 -0.04
C ARG A 17 15.66 5.98 -0.92
N SER A 18 15.69 6.30 -2.22
CA SER A 18 16.71 5.75 -3.13
C SER A 18 18.13 6.20 -2.75
N PRO A 19 19.17 5.43 -3.09
CA PRO A 19 20.57 5.77 -2.78
C PRO A 19 21.01 7.14 -3.30
N ASP A 20 20.50 7.57 -4.44
CA ASP A 20 20.76 8.89 -5.03
C ASP A 20 19.81 9.99 -4.53
N GLY A 21 18.82 9.64 -3.70
CA GLY A 21 17.83 10.56 -3.17
C GLY A 21 16.79 11.07 -4.16
N SER A 22 16.77 10.54 -5.39
CA SER A 22 15.78 10.93 -6.41
C SER A 22 14.36 10.52 -6.05
N LEU A 23 14.18 9.36 -5.42
CA LEU A 23 12.93 8.92 -4.83
C LEU A 23 13.00 9.07 -3.31
N ARG A 24 12.01 9.75 -2.74
CA ARG A 24 11.73 9.78 -1.29
C ARG A 24 10.38 9.13 -1.05
N GLU A 25 10.38 8.03 -0.33
CA GLU A 25 9.19 7.19 -0.17
C GLU A 25 8.00 7.99 0.36
N TYR A 26 8.16 8.78 1.42
CA TYR A 26 7.06 9.56 2.00
C TYR A 26 6.38 10.48 0.98
N LYS A 27 7.17 11.08 0.07
CA LYS A 27 6.65 11.99 -0.96
C LYS A 27 5.90 11.22 -2.04
N TYR A 28 6.49 10.11 -2.48
CA TYR A 28 5.90 9.23 -3.48
C TYR A 28 4.57 8.62 -2.98
N THR A 29 4.56 8.03 -1.80
CA THR A 29 3.36 7.37 -1.25
C THR A 29 2.22 8.34 -1.03
N ARG A 30 2.49 9.59 -0.65
CA ARG A 30 1.47 10.66 -0.54
C ARG A 30 0.87 11.01 -1.89
N GLU A 31 1.72 11.18 -2.91
CA GLU A 31 1.25 11.46 -4.27
C GLU A 31 0.35 10.33 -4.80
N ILE A 32 0.79 9.07 -4.64
CA ILE A 32 0.01 7.92 -5.08
C ILE A 32 -1.30 7.79 -4.28
N ALA A 33 -1.25 7.90 -2.96
CA ALA A 33 -2.44 7.81 -2.11
C ALA A 33 -3.47 8.90 -2.46
N GLU A 34 -3.04 10.12 -2.75
CA GLU A 34 -3.93 11.21 -3.16
C GLU A 34 -4.59 10.92 -4.50
N LYS A 35 -3.82 10.46 -5.49
CA LYS A 35 -4.34 10.06 -6.81
C LYS A 35 -5.32 8.89 -6.68
N VAL A 36 -5.00 7.86 -5.89
CA VAL A 36 -5.91 6.72 -5.63
C VAL A 36 -7.22 7.18 -5.01
N VAL A 37 -7.17 8.00 -3.97
CA VAL A 37 -8.37 8.56 -3.33
C VAL A 37 -9.19 9.40 -4.32
N SER A 38 -8.54 10.23 -5.11
CA SER A 38 -9.19 11.05 -6.14
C SER A 38 -9.93 10.20 -7.16
N GLU A 39 -9.27 9.16 -7.69
CA GLU A 39 -9.87 8.25 -8.69
C GLU A 39 -11.03 7.42 -8.11
N LEU A 40 -10.92 6.97 -6.86
CA LEU A 40 -12.02 6.28 -6.19
C LEU A 40 -13.22 7.21 -5.99
N LYS A 41 -12.99 8.45 -5.54
CA LYS A 41 -14.06 9.47 -5.38
C LYS A 41 -14.75 9.81 -6.70
N LYS A 42 -14.03 10.00 -7.79
CA LYS A 42 -14.59 10.22 -9.14
C LYS A 42 -15.52 9.09 -9.58
N ARG A 43 -15.29 7.87 -9.08
CA ARG A 43 -16.11 6.68 -9.35
C ARG A 43 -17.25 6.48 -8.34
N GLY A 44 -17.46 7.44 -7.43
CA GLY A 44 -18.55 7.44 -6.45
C GLY A 44 -18.26 6.67 -5.16
N PHE A 45 -17.01 6.26 -4.91
CA PHE A 45 -16.63 5.58 -3.68
C PHE A 45 -16.28 6.57 -2.55
N ASP A 46 -16.62 6.21 -1.32
CA ASP A 46 -16.26 6.97 -0.12
C ASP A 46 -14.83 6.61 0.31
N ALA A 47 -13.86 7.37 -0.16
CA ALA A 47 -12.43 7.15 0.08
C ALA A 47 -11.78 8.38 0.72
N GLU A 48 -10.80 8.15 1.63
CA GLU A 48 -9.98 9.22 2.22
C GLU A 48 -8.59 8.73 2.64
N ARG A 49 -7.63 9.65 2.75
CA ARG A 49 -6.33 9.38 3.36
C ARG A 49 -6.45 9.51 4.88
N ILE A 50 -5.76 8.62 5.61
CA ILE A 50 -5.71 8.69 7.08
C ILE A 50 -4.57 9.59 7.59
N VAL A 51 -3.59 9.91 6.74
CA VAL A 51 -2.47 10.80 7.03
C VAL A 51 -2.41 11.90 5.98
N THR A 52 -2.62 13.14 6.39
CA THR A 52 -2.56 14.34 5.54
C THR A 52 -1.35 15.20 5.86
N GLU A 53 -0.70 14.98 6.98
CA GLU A 53 0.48 15.68 7.46
C GLU A 53 1.72 15.28 6.65
N GLU A 54 2.71 16.18 6.57
CA GLU A 54 4.00 15.88 5.97
C GLU A 54 4.92 15.11 6.91
N ASN A 55 4.84 15.40 8.21
CA ASN A 55 5.63 14.70 9.23
C ASN A 55 5.15 13.25 9.40
N ASP A 56 6.01 12.42 9.96
CA ASP A 56 5.66 11.04 10.25
C ASP A 56 4.65 10.96 11.40
N ILE A 57 3.56 10.31 11.12
CA ILE A 57 2.54 9.98 12.13
C ILE A 57 2.84 8.58 12.65
N SER A 58 2.97 8.44 13.96
CA SER A 58 3.29 7.16 14.58
C SER A 58 2.32 6.04 14.17
N LEU A 59 2.82 4.81 14.07
CA LEU A 59 1.99 3.65 13.71
C LEU A 59 0.79 3.49 14.64
N SER A 60 0.95 3.76 15.94
CA SER A 60 -0.14 3.72 16.91
C SER A 60 -1.22 4.77 16.63
N GLU A 61 -0.83 5.98 16.25
CA GLU A 61 -1.78 7.03 15.89
C GLU A 61 -2.51 6.73 14.57
N ARG A 62 -1.80 6.19 13.56
CA ARG A 62 -2.43 5.72 12.32
C ARG A 62 -3.51 4.68 12.62
N CYS A 63 -3.19 3.65 13.41
CA CYS A 63 -4.15 2.64 13.84
C CYS A 63 -5.31 3.24 14.66
N ARG A 64 -5.04 4.20 15.55
CA ARG A 64 -6.08 4.88 16.33
C ARG A 64 -7.08 5.61 15.42
N ARG A 65 -6.61 6.30 14.38
CA ARG A 65 -7.47 6.99 13.39
C ARG A 65 -8.38 6.00 12.66
N VAL A 66 -7.80 4.93 12.15
CA VAL A 66 -8.56 3.85 11.47
C VAL A 66 -9.58 3.23 12.41
N ASN A 67 -9.16 2.85 13.61
CA ASN A 67 -10.02 2.18 14.58
C ASN A 67 -11.17 3.09 15.06
N SER A 68 -10.94 4.40 15.20
CA SER A 68 -12.00 5.35 15.52
C SER A 68 -13.10 5.40 14.45
N ILE A 69 -12.72 5.24 13.17
CA ILE A 69 -13.70 5.14 12.09
C ILE A 69 -14.44 3.80 12.16
N CYS A 70 -13.71 2.71 12.38
CA CYS A 70 -14.29 1.37 12.56
C CYS A 70 -15.31 1.33 13.71
N ASP A 71 -14.99 1.96 14.84
CA ASP A 71 -15.87 2.01 16.02
C ASP A 71 -17.15 2.81 15.75
N ARG A 72 -17.07 3.85 14.92
CA ARG A 72 -18.20 4.71 14.56
C ARG A 72 -19.16 4.08 13.55
N ILE A 73 -18.65 3.40 12.53
CA ILE A 73 -19.48 2.90 11.42
C ILE A 73 -19.48 1.37 11.27
N GLY A 74 -18.76 0.65 12.14
CA GLY A 74 -18.61 -0.81 12.12
C GLY A 74 -17.43 -1.28 11.30
N THR A 75 -16.68 -2.24 11.84
CA THR A 75 -15.45 -2.80 11.22
C THR A 75 -15.69 -3.39 9.83
N LYS A 76 -16.86 -3.99 9.61
CA LYS A 76 -17.25 -4.58 8.31
C LYS A 76 -17.50 -3.55 7.21
N ASN A 77 -17.63 -2.28 7.58
CA ASN A 77 -17.90 -1.17 6.66
C ASN A 77 -16.64 -0.36 6.32
N VAL A 78 -15.47 -0.82 6.71
CA VAL A 78 -14.20 -0.13 6.53
C VAL A 78 -13.17 -1.11 5.95
N ILE A 79 -12.34 -0.62 5.04
CA ILE A 79 -11.11 -1.29 4.59
C ILE A 79 -9.95 -0.31 4.61
N LEU A 80 -8.74 -0.83 4.76
CA LEU A 80 -7.51 -0.05 4.73
C LEU A 80 -6.52 -0.64 3.73
N VAL A 81 -5.94 0.23 2.88
CA VAL A 81 -4.75 -0.10 2.08
C VAL A 81 -3.63 0.85 2.46
N SER A 82 -2.52 0.30 2.92
CA SER A 82 -1.29 1.04 3.27
C SER A 82 -0.30 0.94 2.12
N ILE A 83 0.12 2.09 1.58
CA ILE A 83 0.95 2.20 0.37
C ILE A 83 2.39 2.51 0.78
N HIS A 84 3.32 1.62 0.40
CA HIS A 84 4.75 1.69 0.66
C HIS A 84 5.59 1.41 -0.59
N CYS A 85 6.91 1.61 -0.49
CA CYS A 85 7.91 1.12 -1.42
C CYS A 85 8.92 0.26 -0.66
N ASN A 86 9.22 -0.92 -1.19
CA ASN A 86 10.13 -1.87 -0.58
C ASN A 86 11.59 -1.40 -0.60
N ALA A 87 12.41 -1.98 0.27
CA ALA A 87 13.85 -1.81 0.29
C ALA A 87 14.55 -3.14 0.62
N ALA A 88 15.59 -3.48 -0.13
CA ALA A 88 16.42 -4.67 0.12
C ALA A 88 17.62 -4.35 1.00
N GLY A 89 18.03 -3.09 1.05
CA GLY A 89 19.16 -2.59 1.83
C GLY A 89 18.78 -1.44 2.76
N ASN A 90 19.77 -0.70 3.19
CA ASN A 90 19.61 0.44 4.09
C ASN A 90 19.57 1.81 3.37
N GLY A 91 19.40 1.82 2.05
CA GLY A 91 19.38 3.04 1.24
C GLY A 91 20.74 3.65 0.93
N SER A 92 21.86 2.98 1.27
CA SER A 92 23.22 3.49 0.99
C SER A 92 23.75 3.10 -0.40
N GLN A 93 23.21 2.05 -0.99
CA GLN A 93 23.64 1.53 -2.30
C GLN A 93 22.46 0.91 -3.06
N TRP A 94 22.63 0.84 -4.40
CA TRP A 94 21.68 0.18 -5.26
C TRP A 94 21.71 -1.34 -5.06
N MET A 95 20.51 -1.95 -5.06
CA MET A 95 20.28 -3.37 -4.85
C MET A 95 19.66 -4.01 -6.09
N ASN A 96 19.69 -5.37 -6.14
CA ASN A 96 19.15 -6.13 -7.28
C ASN A 96 17.71 -6.64 -7.05
N ALA A 97 17.23 -6.63 -5.81
CA ALA A 97 15.87 -7.04 -5.53
C ALA A 97 14.89 -6.06 -6.19
N ARG A 98 13.81 -6.60 -6.76
CA ARG A 98 12.79 -5.83 -7.46
C ARG A 98 11.45 -6.53 -7.47
N GLY A 99 10.39 -5.78 -7.72
CA GLY A 99 9.06 -6.29 -7.95
C GLY A 99 8.04 -5.84 -6.90
N TRP A 100 6.77 -6.11 -7.19
CA TRP A 100 5.62 -5.74 -6.38
C TRP A 100 5.19 -6.89 -5.47
N GLU A 101 4.75 -6.58 -4.27
CA GLU A 101 4.18 -7.54 -3.31
C GLU A 101 3.15 -6.87 -2.41
N ALA A 102 2.28 -7.69 -1.79
CA ALA A 102 1.35 -7.24 -0.78
C ALA A 102 1.44 -8.13 0.47
N TRP A 103 1.11 -7.54 1.61
CA TRP A 103 1.21 -8.15 2.92
C TRP A 103 -0.13 -8.10 3.65
N THR A 104 -0.48 -9.20 4.31
CA THR A 104 -1.59 -9.30 5.26
C THR A 104 -1.09 -9.72 6.65
N SER A 105 -2.00 -9.79 7.61
CA SER A 105 -1.70 -10.37 8.92
C SER A 105 -1.70 -11.88 8.83
N VAL A 106 -0.89 -12.54 9.67
CA VAL A 106 -0.72 -14.00 9.69
C VAL A 106 -2.06 -14.73 9.87
N GLY A 107 -2.27 -15.79 9.09
CA GLY A 107 -3.43 -16.68 9.10
C GLY A 107 -4.56 -16.22 8.19
N GLN A 108 -5.52 -17.08 7.92
CA GLN A 108 -6.62 -16.80 7.01
C GLN A 108 -7.52 -15.67 7.52
N THR A 109 -7.52 -14.54 6.83
CA THR A 109 -8.19 -13.34 7.24
C THR A 109 -9.12 -12.77 6.15
N ALA A 110 -9.94 -11.79 6.51
CA ALA A 110 -10.77 -11.10 5.52
C ALA A 110 -9.94 -10.21 4.57
N ALA A 111 -8.67 -9.94 4.90
CA ALA A 111 -7.78 -9.13 4.08
C ALA A 111 -7.22 -9.91 2.87
N ASP A 112 -7.10 -11.23 2.96
CA ASP A 112 -6.52 -12.08 1.91
C ASP A 112 -7.30 -11.97 0.60
N LYS A 113 -8.64 -11.90 0.68
CA LYS A 113 -9.48 -11.61 -0.51
C LYS A 113 -9.17 -10.26 -1.16
N MET A 114 -8.83 -9.26 -0.36
CA MET A 114 -8.46 -7.94 -0.88
C MET A 114 -7.06 -7.99 -1.48
N ALA A 115 -6.12 -8.70 -0.84
CA ALA A 115 -4.80 -8.96 -1.37
C ALA A 115 -4.87 -9.71 -2.70
N ASP A 116 -5.67 -10.77 -2.80
CA ASP A 116 -5.94 -11.48 -4.05
C ASP A 116 -6.38 -10.58 -5.21
N CYS A 117 -7.30 -9.65 -4.90
CA CYS A 117 -7.79 -8.71 -5.92
C CYS A 117 -6.71 -7.71 -6.34
N LEU A 118 -5.85 -7.29 -5.42
CA LEU A 118 -4.70 -6.44 -5.71
C LEU A 118 -3.64 -7.20 -6.51
N TYR A 119 -3.34 -8.47 -6.16
CA TYR A 119 -2.44 -9.33 -6.95
C TYR A 119 -2.94 -9.54 -8.37
N LYS A 120 -4.22 -9.83 -8.57
CA LYS A 120 -4.82 -9.96 -9.91
C LYS A 120 -4.70 -8.67 -10.72
N ALA A 121 -4.84 -7.51 -10.08
CA ALA A 121 -4.64 -6.23 -10.75
C ALA A 121 -3.16 -5.99 -11.07
N ALA A 122 -2.24 -6.42 -10.19
CA ALA A 122 -0.80 -6.31 -10.41
C ALA A 122 -0.30 -7.24 -11.53
N GLU A 123 -0.89 -8.43 -11.68
CA GLU A 123 -0.57 -9.39 -12.76
C GLU A 123 -0.91 -8.89 -14.17
N GLU A 124 -1.72 -7.85 -14.28
CA GLU A 124 -2.01 -7.20 -15.56
C GLU A 124 -0.97 -6.14 -15.95
N THR A 125 0.03 -5.93 -15.10
CA THR A 125 1.16 -5.03 -15.35
C THR A 125 2.39 -5.82 -15.79
N ASP A 126 3.40 -5.12 -16.30
CA ASP A 126 4.68 -5.73 -16.69
C ASP A 126 5.67 -5.86 -15.50
N PHE A 127 5.20 -5.68 -14.26
CA PHE A 127 6.06 -5.81 -13.09
C PHE A 127 6.44 -7.25 -12.81
N LYS A 128 7.60 -7.44 -12.21
CA LYS A 128 7.87 -8.67 -11.49
C LYS A 128 6.95 -8.73 -10.27
N ILE A 129 6.13 -9.76 -10.18
CA ILE A 129 5.27 -10.02 -9.01
C ILE A 129 5.98 -10.98 -8.07
N ARG A 130 6.00 -10.64 -6.79
CA ARG A 130 6.59 -11.43 -5.71
C ARG A 130 5.47 -12.03 -4.87
N LYS A 131 5.32 -13.33 -4.92
CA LYS A 131 4.29 -14.08 -4.20
C LYS A 131 4.89 -14.97 -3.14
N ASP A 132 4.11 -15.24 -2.10
CA ASP A 132 4.28 -16.38 -1.21
C ASP A 132 3.05 -17.28 -1.36
N THR A 133 3.23 -18.50 -1.79
CA THR A 133 2.12 -19.45 -2.03
C THR A 133 2.18 -20.62 -1.07
N THR A 134 2.88 -20.50 0.04
CA THR A 134 3.13 -21.58 0.97
C THR A 134 1.87 -22.01 1.75
N ASP A 135 0.93 -21.11 1.92
CA ASP A 135 -0.34 -21.30 2.64
C ASP A 135 -1.58 -21.32 1.73
N GLY A 136 -1.40 -21.11 0.41
CA GLY A 136 -2.44 -21.30 -0.60
C GLY A 136 -2.96 -20.02 -1.27
N ASP A 137 -2.50 -18.84 -0.83
CA ASP A 137 -2.76 -17.55 -1.49
C ASP A 137 -1.45 -16.81 -1.86
N PRO A 138 -1.50 -15.70 -2.61
CA PRO A 138 -0.29 -15.07 -3.16
C PRO A 138 0.35 -14.03 -2.25
N ASP A 139 -0.32 -13.60 -1.19
CA ASP A 139 0.18 -12.52 -0.34
C ASP A 139 1.23 -13.00 0.64
N LYS A 140 1.95 -12.05 1.18
CA LYS A 140 2.92 -12.30 2.23
C LYS A 140 2.31 -12.03 3.57
N GLU A 141 2.55 -12.92 4.49
CA GLU A 141 2.10 -12.75 5.85
C GLU A 141 3.17 -12.14 6.76
N GLY A 142 2.76 -11.24 7.65
CA GLY A 142 3.70 -10.62 8.56
C GLY A 142 3.08 -9.94 9.78
N HIS A 143 3.93 -9.75 10.79
CA HIS A 143 3.56 -9.06 12.03
C HIS A 143 3.74 -7.53 11.93
N LEU A 144 3.46 -6.93 10.75
CA LEU A 144 3.53 -5.50 10.58
C LEU A 144 2.51 -4.80 11.48
N TYR A 145 2.94 -3.71 12.13
CA TYR A 145 2.15 -3.07 13.18
C TYR A 145 0.75 -2.67 12.69
N ILE A 146 0.67 -2.04 11.51
CA ILE A 146 -0.60 -1.55 10.96
C ILE A 146 -1.56 -2.70 10.61
N LEU A 147 -1.04 -3.85 10.15
CA LEU A 147 -1.85 -5.02 9.85
C LEU A 147 -2.43 -5.64 11.13
N LYS A 148 -1.63 -5.67 12.20
CA LYS A 148 -1.99 -6.32 13.46
C LYS A 148 -2.93 -5.49 14.33
N HIS A 149 -2.83 -4.14 14.28
CA HIS A 149 -3.50 -3.26 15.24
C HIS A 149 -4.69 -2.48 14.66
N THR A 150 -5.03 -2.70 13.40
CA THR A 150 -6.28 -2.19 12.81
C THR A 150 -7.41 -3.21 12.94
N LYS A 151 -8.63 -2.73 13.12
CA LYS A 151 -9.84 -3.55 13.33
C LYS A 151 -10.50 -4.02 12.04
N CYS A 152 -10.22 -3.37 10.92
CA CYS A 152 -10.79 -3.69 9.61
C CYS A 152 -9.83 -4.53 8.76
N PRO A 153 -10.30 -5.16 7.67
CA PRO A 153 -9.43 -5.77 6.67
C PRO A 153 -8.39 -4.78 6.19
N THR A 154 -7.11 -5.14 6.30
CA THR A 154 -5.98 -4.25 6.01
C THR A 154 -4.94 -4.98 5.17
N VAL A 155 -4.54 -4.36 4.05
CA VAL A 155 -3.44 -4.82 3.19
C VAL A 155 -2.39 -3.73 3.13
N LEU A 156 -1.11 -4.10 3.23
CA LEU A 156 0.02 -3.22 2.94
C LEU A 156 0.62 -3.63 1.59
N THR A 157 0.81 -2.67 0.71
CA THR A 157 1.43 -2.89 -0.60
C THR A 157 2.83 -2.31 -0.65
N GLU A 158 3.77 -3.10 -1.15
CA GLU A 158 5.14 -2.71 -1.44
C GLU A 158 5.30 -2.51 -2.95
N ASN A 159 5.27 -1.25 -3.34
CA ASN A 159 5.23 -0.85 -4.75
C ASN A 159 6.64 -0.75 -5.31
N LEU A 160 7.21 -1.88 -5.67
CA LEU A 160 8.57 -2.00 -6.18
C LEU A 160 9.63 -1.58 -5.14
N PHE A 161 10.90 -1.59 -5.52
CA PHE A 161 12.01 -1.36 -4.60
C PHE A 161 12.61 0.04 -4.79
N GLN A 162 12.60 0.84 -3.72
CA GLN A 162 13.19 2.20 -3.70
C GLN A 162 14.73 2.22 -3.82
N ASP A 163 15.37 1.07 -3.69
CA ASP A 163 16.81 0.90 -3.85
C ASP A 163 17.19 0.06 -5.10
N ASN A 164 16.26 -0.15 -6.04
CA ASN A 164 16.52 -0.73 -7.35
C ASN A 164 16.41 0.36 -8.43
N LYS A 165 17.44 0.48 -9.30
CA LYS A 165 17.49 1.55 -10.32
C LYS A 165 16.33 1.51 -11.31
N GLU A 166 15.97 0.32 -11.79
CA GLU A 166 14.92 0.17 -12.79
C GLU A 166 13.55 0.44 -12.17
N ASP A 167 13.33 -0.07 -10.95
CA ASP A 167 12.10 0.16 -10.20
C ASP A 167 11.93 1.66 -9.87
N VAL A 168 12.98 2.35 -9.43
CA VAL A 168 12.94 3.80 -9.15
C VAL A 168 12.67 4.61 -10.41
N ALA A 169 13.33 4.28 -11.54
CA ALA A 169 13.08 4.97 -12.80
C ALA A 169 11.63 4.83 -13.24
N PHE A 170 11.04 3.64 -13.06
CA PHE A 170 9.63 3.39 -13.34
C PHE A 170 8.72 4.18 -12.38
N LEU A 171 8.93 4.09 -11.07
CA LEU A 171 8.11 4.77 -10.05
C LEU A 171 8.09 6.29 -10.24
N LEU A 172 9.19 6.88 -10.67
CA LEU A 172 9.28 8.34 -10.91
C LEU A 172 8.66 8.78 -12.24
N SER A 173 8.42 7.87 -13.18
CA SER A 173 7.77 8.19 -14.44
C SER A 173 6.27 8.41 -14.26
N GLU A 174 5.66 9.27 -15.07
CA GLU A 174 4.20 9.48 -15.04
C GLU A 174 3.44 8.19 -15.37
N ALA A 175 3.89 7.43 -16.38
CA ALA A 175 3.30 6.14 -16.72
C ALA A 175 3.37 5.14 -15.55
N GLY A 176 4.51 5.10 -14.83
CA GLY A 176 4.69 4.26 -13.65
C GLY A 176 3.73 4.64 -12.52
N LYS A 177 3.60 5.94 -12.23
CA LYS A 177 2.65 6.43 -11.22
C LYS A 177 1.21 6.09 -11.60
N GLU A 178 0.82 6.31 -12.85
CA GLU A 178 -0.52 5.95 -13.34
C GLU A 178 -0.79 4.46 -13.22
N THR A 179 0.20 3.62 -13.54
CA THR A 179 0.08 2.16 -13.42
C THR A 179 -0.13 1.74 -11.96
N ILE A 180 0.63 2.28 -11.02
CA ILE A 180 0.47 1.99 -9.59
C ILE A 180 -0.91 2.48 -9.09
N VAL A 181 -1.36 3.66 -9.49
CA VAL A 181 -2.70 4.16 -9.13
C VAL A 181 -3.80 3.25 -9.70
N CYS A 182 -3.73 2.88 -10.98
CA CYS A 182 -4.70 2.01 -11.64
C CYS A 182 -4.78 0.64 -10.97
N LEU A 183 -3.63 0.04 -10.61
CA LEU A 183 -3.55 -1.21 -9.88
C LEU A 183 -4.36 -1.16 -8.58
N HIS A 184 -4.10 -0.15 -7.73
CA HIS A 184 -4.80 0.00 -6.45
C HIS A 184 -6.30 0.23 -6.65
N VAL A 185 -6.68 1.17 -7.52
CA VAL A 185 -8.08 1.47 -7.80
C VAL A 185 -8.82 0.22 -8.30
N LYS A 186 -8.22 -0.51 -9.24
CA LYS A 186 -8.80 -1.73 -9.81
C LYS A 186 -8.93 -2.84 -8.77
N GLY A 187 -7.86 -3.12 -8.02
CA GLY A 187 -7.85 -4.14 -6.97
C GLY A 187 -8.90 -3.87 -5.90
N ILE A 188 -8.95 -2.63 -5.39
CA ILE A 188 -9.96 -2.20 -4.40
C ILE A 188 -11.38 -2.36 -4.95
N ILE A 189 -11.67 -1.87 -6.17
CA ILE A 189 -13.01 -1.98 -6.76
C ILE A 189 -13.39 -3.44 -6.99
N ASN A 190 -12.46 -4.27 -7.44
CA ASN A 190 -12.73 -5.69 -7.63
C ASN A 190 -13.04 -6.38 -6.30
N TYR A 191 -12.30 -6.07 -5.23
CA TYR A 191 -12.62 -6.57 -3.90
C TYR A 191 -14.04 -6.16 -3.45
N LEU A 192 -14.42 -4.89 -3.62
CA LEU A 192 -15.74 -4.40 -3.23
C LEU A 192 -16.91 -5.08 -3.98
N LYS A 193 -16.65 -5.68 -5.12
CA LYS A 193 -17.65 -6.48 -5.86
C LYS A 193 -17.82 -7.91 -5.32
N THR A 194 -16.91 -8.34 -4.43
CA THR A 194 -16.94 -9.70 -3.85
C THR A 194 -17.63 -9.79 -2.49
N ILE A 195 -18.02 -8.63 -1.93
CA ILE A 195 -18.61 -8.51 -0.59
C ILE A 195 -19.99 -7.88 -0.61
#